data_7d622032650e116e3378a3b4e30cf68e
#
_entry.id   7d622032650e116e3378a3b4e30cf68e
#
_cell.length_a   1.000
_cell.length_b   1.000
_cell.length_c   1.000
_cell.angle_alpha   90.00
_cell.angle_beta   90.00
_cell.angle_gamma   90.00
#
_symmetry.space_group_name_H-M   'P 1'
#
loop_
_entity.id
_entity.type
_entity.pdbx_description
1 polymer ?
#
loop_
_entity_poly.entity_id
_entity_poly.type
_entity_poly.pdbx_seq_one_letter_code
_entity_poly.pdbx_strand_id
1 'polypeptide(L)'
;MKERIPRNEAELAFWNAAKAKGWKLQKRGWPDFFCQKPDGSICVVEVKQKRSDRLKSSQRLVMEELSTFGISCFRWSPDGGLEIVSKGSSL
;
A
#
# COMPACT_ATOMS: atom_id res chain seq x y z
N MET A 1 -12.28 6.89 -16.05
CA MET A 1 -11.19 5.92 -16.17
C MET A 1 -11.59 4.63 -15.49
N LYS A 2 -11.40 3.49 -16.17
CA LYS A 2 -11.73 2.20 -15.57
C LYS A 2 -10.71 1.84 -14.48
N GLU A 3 -11.21 1.34 -13.36
CA GLU A 3 -10.35 0.78 -12.33
C GLU A 3 -9.67 -0.49 -12.84
N ARG A 4 -8.40 -0.66 -12.51
CA ARG A 4 -7.67 -1.88 -12.81
C ARG A 4 -7.82 -2.82 -11.61
N ILE A 5 -8.58 -3.88 -11.81
CA ILE A 5 -8.76 -4.90 -10.76
C ILE A 5 -7.56 -5.84 -10.78
N PRO A 6 -6.89 -6.07 -9.64
CA PRO A 6 -5.74 -6.97 -9.62
C PRO A 6 -6.10 -8.41 -9.98
N ARG A 7 -5.16 -9.11 -10.64
CA ARG A 7 -5.30 -10.54 -10.96
C ARG A 7 -4.57 -11.43 -9.96
N ASN A 8 -3.56 -10.89 -9.29
CA ASN A 8 -2.81 -11.60 -8.26
C ASN A 8 -3.70 -11.78 -7.02
N GLU A 9 -3.72 -12.98 -6.45
CA GLU A 9 -4.61 -13.31 -5.32
C GLU A 9 -4.38 -12.42 -4.10
N ALA A 10 -3.12 -12.18 -3.74
CA ALA A 10 -2.80 -11.34 -2.58
C ALA A 10 -3.23 -9.90 -2.84
N GLU A 11 -2.96 -9.38 -4.03
CA GLU A 11 -3.37 -8.02 -4.40
C GLU A 11 -4.89 -7.89 -4.44
N LEU A 12 -5.59 -8.90 -4.95
CA LEU A 12 -7.05 -8.89 -4.99
C LEU A 12 -7.64 -8.93 -3.57
N ALA A 13 -7.04 -9.72 -2.68
CA ALA A 13 -7.47 -9.77 -1.29
C ALA A 13 -7.32 -8.40 -0.62
N PHE A 14 -6.20 -7.73 -0.83
CA PHE A 14 -6.01 -6.36 -0.32
C PHE A 14 -7.04 -5.41 -0.92
N TRP A 15 -7.22 -5.45 -2.25
CA TRP A 15 -8.19 -4.62 -2.97
C TRP A 15 -9.57 -4.74 -2.34
N ASN A 16 -10.06 -5.97 -2.17
CA ASN A 16 -11.38 -6.21 -1.60
C ASN A 16 -11.48 -5.70 -0.16
N ALA A 17 -10.47 -5.94 0.66
CA ALA A 17 -10.47 -5.49 2.05
C ALA A 17 -10.48 -3.96 2.14
N ALA A 18 -9.68 -3.29 1.33
CA ALA A 18 -9.60 -1.82 1.33
C ALA A 18 -10.89 -1.18 0.80
N LYS A 19 -11.43 -1.73 -0.29
CA LYS A 19 -12.72 -1.24 -0.84
C LYS A 19 -13.84 -1.37 0.18
N ALA A 20 -13.86 -2.45 0.94
CA ALA A 20 -14.88 -2.65 1.99
C ALA A 20 -14.80 -1.58 3.08
N LYS A 21 -13.62 -0.98 3.28
CA LYS A 21 -13.41 0.11 4.24
C LYS A 21 -13.62 1.50 3.62
N GLY A 22 -14.02 1.57 2.37
CA GLY A 22 -14.27 2.85 1.70
C GLY A 22 -13.03 3.52 1.13
N TRP A 23 -11.92 2.80 1.01
CA TRP A 23 -10.70 3.36 0.42
C TRP A 23 -10.85 3.47 -1.09
N LYS A 24 -10.27 4.54 -1.65
CA LYS A 24 -10.07 4.68 -3.08
C LYS A 24 -8.69 4.19 -3.44
N LEU A 25 -8.60 3.34 -4.48
CA LEU A 25 -7.37 2.66 -4.83
C LEU A 25 -7.01 2.89 -6.29
N GLN A 26 -5.72 3.05 -6.55
CA GLN A 26 -5.17 3.03 -7.91
C GLN A 26 -4.07 1.98 -7.95
N LYS A 27 -4.23 0.99 -8.82
CA LYS A 27 -3.21 -0.02 -9.07
C LYS A 27 -2.04 0.61 -9.81
N ARG A 28 -0.83 0.36 -9.32
CA ARG A 28 0.43 0.84 -9.92
C ARG A 28 1.38 -0.36 -10.10
N GLY A 29 2.49 -0.13 -10.76
CA GLY A 29 3.54 -1.14 -10.89
C GLY A 29 4.29 -1.32 -9.58
N TRP A 30 4.81 -0.21 -9.05
CA TRP A 30 5.44 -0.20 -7.73
C TRP A 30 5.43 1.23 -7.19
N PRO A 31 5.06 1.45 -5.92
CA PRO A 31 4.37 0.48 -5.06
C PRO A 31 3.05 0.04 -5.68
N ASP A 32 2.55 -1.12 -5.28
CA ASP A 32 1.41 -1.74 -5.95
C ASP A 32 0.17 -0.84 -5.98
N PHE A 33 -0.08 -0.10 -4.92
CA PHE A 33 -1.27 0.74 -4.82
C PHE A 33 -0.99 2.12 -4.25
N PHE A 34 -1.57 3.12 -4.88
CA PHE A 34 -1.84 4.42 -4.25
C PHE A 34 -3.24 4.36 -3.67
N CYS A 35 -3.39 4.83 -2.42
CA CYS A 35 -4.65 4.72 -1.69
C CYS A 35 -5.04 6.07 -1.10
N GLN A 36 -6.35 6.35 -1.11
CA GLN A 36 -6.91 7.44 -0.33
C GLN A 36 -7.92 6.85 0.64
N LYS A 37 -7.71 7.10 1.91
CA LYS A 37 -8.61 6.66 2.98
C LYS A 37 -9.83 7.58 3.05
N PRO A 38 -10.92 7.15 3.72
CA PRO A 38 -12.11 7.99 3.87
C PRO A 38 -11.86 9.35 4.52
N ASP A 39 -10.83 9.46 5.37
CA ASP A 39 -10.44 10.73 6.01
C ASP A 39 -9.67 11.66 5.08
N GLY A 40 -9.43 11.25 3.84
CA GLY A 40 -8.69 12.03 2.85
C GLY A 40 -7.19 11.79 2.86
N SER A 41 -6.66 11.08 3.83
CA SER A 41 -5.21 10.84 3.90
C SER A 41 -4.76 9.90 2.77
N ILE A 42 -3.53 10.12 2.30
CA ILE A 42 -2.94 9.36 1.19
C ILE A 42 -1.90 8.41 1.76
N CYS A 43 -1.88 7.19 1.25
CA CYS A 43 -0.83 6.24 1.56
C CYS A 43 -0.50 5.39 0.35
N VAL A 44 0.62 4.69 0.41
CA VAL A 44 0.99 3.70 -0.59
C VAL A 44 1.11 2.35 0.07
N VAL A 45 0.76 1.30 -0.65
CA VAL A 45 0.78 -0.07 -0.12
C VAL A 45 1.48 -0.98 -1.11
N GLU A 46 2.47 -1.70 -0.61
CA GLU A 46 3.11 -2.79 -1.33
C GLU A 46 2.55 -4.10 -0.81
N VAL A 47 2.02 -4.93 -1.70
CA VAL A 47 1.39 -6.20 -1.34
C VAL A 47 2.40 -7.33 -1.48
N LYS A 48 2.50 -8.15 -0.44
CA LYS A 48 3.33 -9.35 -0.42
C LYS A 48 2.44 -10.58 -0.25
N GLN A 49 2.93 -11.74 -0.70
CA GLN A 49 2.21 -13.01 -0.59
C GLN A 49 2.13 -13.49 0.85
N LYS A 50 3.20 -13.23 1.63
CA LYS A 50 3.34 -13.67 3.00
C LYS A 50 3.96 -12.57 3.84
N ARG A 51 3.63 -12.56 5.13
CA ARG A 51 4.23 -11.65 6.09
C ARG A 51 5.76 -11.78 6.13
N SER A 52 6.30 -12.99 5.91
CA SER A 52 7.73 -13.25 5.92
C SER A 52 8.46 -12.71 4.69
N ASP A 53 7.74 -12.36 3.61
CA ASP A 53 8.37 -11.79 2.42
C ASP A 53 8.87 -10.39 2.73
N ARG A 54 10.14 -10.13 2.39
CA ARG A 54 10.78 -8.87 2.73
C ARG A 54 10.73 -7.89 1.56
N LEU A 55 10.64 -6.61 1.90
CA LEU A 55 10.88 -5.54 0.93
C LEU A 55 12.37 -5.52 0.58
N LYS A 56 12.66 -5.25 -0.69
CA LYS A 56 14.04 -5.00 -1.11
C LYS A 56 14.51 -3.69 -0.48
N SER A 57 15.82 -3.58 -0.21
CA SER A 57 16.38 -2.37 0.39
C SER A 57 16.10 -1.12 -0.45
N SER A 58 16.15 -1.24 -1.79
CA SER A 58 15.80 -0.11 -2.68
C SER A 58 14.34 0.31 -2.53
N GLN A 59 13.44 -0.65 -2.32
CA GLN A 59 12.02 -0.35 -2.10
C GLN A 59 11.83 0.38 -0.77
N ARG A 60 12.52 -0.08 0.27
CA ARG A 60 12.44 0.55 1.58
C ARG A 60 12.96 1.98 1.56
N LEU A 61 14.06 2.23 0.84
CA LEU A 61 14.61 3.58 0.70
C LEU A 61 13.63 4.54 0.02
N VAL A 62 12.97 4.10 -1.05
CA VAL A 62 11.97 4.93 -1.73
C VAL A 62 10.79 5.22 -0.80
N MET A 63 10.35 4.24 -0.03
CA MET A 63 9.27 4.45 0.94
C MET A 63 9.68 5.45 2.04
N GLU A 64 10.92 5.40 2.50
CA GLU A 64 11.43 6.37 3.47
C GLU A 64 11.42 7.78 2.88
N GLU A 65 11.81 7.93 1.61
CA GLU A 65 11.75 9.22 0.93
C GLU A 65 10.32 9.72 0.76
N LEU A 66 9.38 8.83 0.37
CA LEU A 66 7.98 9.20 0.25
C LEU A 66 7.42 9.71 1.59
N SER A 67 7.87 9.14 2.70
CA SER A 67 7.43 9.60 4.02
C SER A 67 7.84 11.03 4.31
N THR A 68 8.96 11.52 3.73
CA THR A 68 9.37 12.90 3.91
C THR A 68 8.42 13.89 3.23
N PHE A 69 7.63 13.43 2.28
CA PHE A 69 6.58 14.21 1.63
C PHE A 69 5.21 14.04 2.30
N GLY A 70 5.17 13.43 3.47
CA GLY A 70 3.93 13.24 4.21
C GLY A 70 3.13 12.01 3.80
N ILE A 71 3.70 11.12 2.98
CA ILE A 71 3.02 9.91 2.50
C ILE A 71 3.41 8.73 3.36
N SER A 72 2.44 8.15 4.07
CA SER A 72 2.69 6.93 4.84
C SER A 72 2.77 5.73 3.91
N CYS A 73 3.72 4.85 4.19
CA CYS A 73 3.98 3.66 3.38
C CYS A 73 3.75 2.41 4.20
N PHE A 74 2.98 1.49 3.62
CA PHE A 74 2.62 0.23 4.27
C PHE A 74 2.99 -0.95 3.39
N ARG A 75 3.14 -2.09 4.03
CA ARG A 75 3.08 -3.37 3.34
C ARG A 75 1.84 -4.10 3.80
N TRP A 76 1.29 -4.95 2.97
CA TRP A 76 0.14 -5.78 3.30
C TRP A 76 0.38 -7.21 2.83
N SER A 77 -0.01 -8.16 3.66
CA SER A 77 -0.01 -9.58 3.30
C SER A 77 -1.26 -10.24 3.86
N PRO A 78 -1.72 -11.34 3.24
CA PRO A 78 -2.94 -12.01 3.73
C PRO A 78 -2.83 -12.48 5.18
N ASP A 79 -1.64 -12.89 5.61
CA ASP A 79 -1.42 -13.39 6.98
C ASP A 79 -0.97 -12.32 7.96
N GLY A 80 -0.40 -11.22 7.47
CA GLY A 80 0.12 -10.15 8.34
C GLY A 80 -0.77 -8.91 8.43
N GLY A 81 -1.67 -8.73 7.47
CA GLY A 81 -2.48 -7.53 7.38
C GLY A 81 -1.64 -6.29 7.03
N LEU A 82 -2.14 -5.13 7.39
CA LEU A 82 -1.49 -3.86 7.08
C LEU A 82 -0.42 -3.55 8.12
N GLU A 83 0.82 -3.40 7.66
CA GLU A 83 1.97 -3.11 8.51
C GLU A 83 2.66 -1.84 8.03
N ILE A 84 3.01 -0.95 8.95
CA ILE A 84 3.69 0.30 8.60
C ILE A 84 5.14 0.02 8.20
N VAL A 85 5.58 0.60 7.10
CA VAL A 85 7.00 0.58 6.70
C VAL A 85 7.64 1.91 7.07
N SER A 86 7.02 3.01 6.70
CA SER A 86 7.47 4.34 7.08
C SER A 86 6.26 5.26 7.23
N LYS A 87 6.22 6.02 8.32
CA LYS A 87 5.13 6.94 8.61
C LYS A 87 5.39 8.27 7.93
N GLY A 88 4.38 8.82 7.26
CA GLY A 88 4.47 10.14 6.67
C GLY A 88 4.74 11.19 7.73
N SER A 89 5.76 12.03 7.51
CA SER A 89 6.05 13.11 8.43
C SER A 89 5.06 14.23 8.23
N SER A 90 4.56 14.76 9.33
CA SER A 90 3.82 16.02 9.30
C SER A 90 4.81 17.17 9.54
N LEU A 91 4.75 18.12 8.64
CA LEU A 91 5.57 19.33 8.78
C LEU A 91 4.87 20.35 9.65
#